data_ca02f3200953b584d6e169beacb04ca8
#
_entry.id   ca02f3200953b584d6e169beacb04ca8
#
_cell.length_a   1.000
_cell.length_b   1.000
_cell.length_c   1.000
_cell.angle_alpha   90.00
_cell.angle_beta   90.00
_cell.angle_gamma   90.00
#
_symmetry.space_group_name_H-M   'P 1'
#
loop_
_entity.id
_entity.type
_entity.pdbx_description
1 polymer ?
#
loop_
_entity_poly.entity_id
_entity_poly.type
_entity_poly.pdbx_seq_one_letter_code
_entity_poly.pdbx_strand_id
1 'polypeptide(L)'
;MIIYQGNEEGKTLKTITEVTVMSTYMPKGKTERQWYVLDAEGRTLGEVAVEAAVLLRGKHKPTFAPHADCGDSVIIINAAKVVLTGNKLEDKIYYHHTGYVGNMKSVKYGILMKEKPEFAMQKAVKGMVPDTTIGRKALTRLHVYSGTEYAQVAQKPEKYEF
;
A
#
# COMPACT_ATOMS: atom_id res chain seq x y z
N MET A 1 10.84 25.63 -32.27
CA MET A 1 10.23 24.65 -33.18
C MET A 1 8.79 25.10 -33.42
N ILE A 2 8.48 25.62 -34.60
CA ILE A 2 7.20 26.19 -34.91
C ILE A 2 6.38 25.05 -35.56
N ILE A 3 5.29 24.66 -34.95
CA ILE A 3 4.36 23.68 -35.54
C ILE A 3 3.18 24.49 -36.13
N TYR A 4 3.02 24.42 -37.46
CA TYR A 4 1.88 24.97 -38.15
C TYR A 4 0.76 23.93 -38.17
N GLN A 5 -0.36 24.21 -37.52
CA GLN A 5 -1.61 23.53 -37.82
C GLN A 5 -2.46 24.48 -38.66
N GLY A 6 -2.62 24.13 -39.93
CA GLY A 6 -3.46 24.88 -40.85
C GLY A 6 -4.91 24.43 -40.76
N ASN A 7 -5.81 25.36 -40.43
CA ASN A 7 -7.17 25.35 -40.91
C ASN A 7 -7.38 26.69 -41.67
N GLU A 8 -7.90 26.59 -42.85
CA GLU A 8 -8.19 27.71 -43.73
C GLU A 8 -9.27 28.60 -43.13
N GLU A 9 -8.89 29.69 -42.58
CA GLU A 9 -9.58 30.93 -42.26
C GLU A 9 -9.04 31.50 -40.93
N GLY A 10 -8.18 32.49 -41.08
CA GLY A 10 -7.73 33.33 -39.94
C GLY A 10 -6.41 32.93 -39.27
N LYS A 11 -5.29 33.36 -39.85
CA LYS A 11 -3.97 33.28 -39.24
C LYS A 11 -3.91 34.14 -37.98
N THR A 12 -4.19 33.54 -36.83
CA THR A 12 -3.83 34.13 -35.54
C THR A 12 -2.55 33.46 -35.08
N LEU A 13 -1.44 34.19 -35.10
CA LEU A 13 -0.18 33.75 -34.49
C LEU A 13 -0.39 33.65 -32.97
N LYS A 14 -0.64 32.43 -32.45
CA LYS A 14 -0.53 32.15 -31.06
C LYS A 14 0.97 31.94 -30.76
N THR A 15 1.59 32.96 -30.23
CA THR A 15 2.93 32.81 -29.61
C THR A 15 2.79 31.92 -28.40
N ILE A 16 3.06 30.63 -28.55
CA ILE A 16 3.17 29.69 -27.41
C ILE A 16 4.53 29.92 -26.78
N THR A 17 4.61 30.91 -25.91
CA THR A 17 5.66 30.98 -24.90
C THR A 17 5.24 30.11 -23.71
N GLU A 18 4.98 28.84 -23.94
CA GLU A 18 5.03 27.87 -22.85
C GLU A 18 6.49 27.52 -22.62
N VAL A 19 7.11 28.30 -21.75
CA VAL A 19 8.30 27.83 -21.04
C VAL A 19 7.84 26.60 -20.28
N THR A 20 8.15 25.43 -20.81
CA THR A 20 7.96 24.17 -20.08
C THR A 20 8.91 24.20 -18.90
N VAL A 21 8.46 24.80 -17.81
CA VAL A 21 9.18 24.72 -16.55
C VAL A 21 9.12 23.25 -16.16
N MET A 22 10.27 22.59 -16.22
CA MET A 22 10.47 21.24 -15.69
C MET A 22 10.32 21.31 -14.18
N SER A 23 9.10 21.43 -13.70
CA SER A 23 8.81 21.44 -12.26
C SER A 23 8.37 20.03 -11.85
N THR A 24 8.86 19.59 -10.71
CA THR A 24 8.40 18.37 -10.06
C THR A 24 6.91 18.51 -9.75
N TYR A 25 6.11 17.50 -10.09
CA TYR A 25 4.70 17.48 -9.75
C TYR A 25 4.51 17.59 -8.24
N MET A 26 3.75 18.57 -7.81
CA MET A 26 3.35 18.74 -6.41
C MET A 26 1.83 18.53 -6.29
N PRO A 27 1.37 17.46 -5.65
CA PRO A 27 -0.07 17.23 -5.45
C PRO A 27 -0.65 18.33 -4.57
N LYS A 28 -1.65 19.05 -5.08
CA LYS A 28 -2.40 20.08 -4.36
C LYS A 28 -3.74 19.52 -3.90
N GLY A 29 -3.99 19.51 -2.59
CA GLY A 29 -5.28 19.12 -2.04
C GLY A 29 -5.43 17.63 -1.72
N LYS A 30 -6.67 17.16 -1.67
CA LYS A 30 -7.01 15.74 -1.40
C LYS A 30 -6.80 14.91 -2.65
N THR A 31 -5.98 13.89 -2.55
CA THR A 31 -5.80 12.90 -3.62
C THR A 31 -7.01 11.97 -3.65
N GLU A 32 -7.50 11.65 -4.84
CA GLU A 32 -8.52 10.61 -5.03
C GLU A 32 -7.95 9.26 -4.59
N ARG A 33 -8.74 8.54 -3.80
CA ARG A 33 -8.36 7.24 -3.24
C ARG A 33 -9.24 6.16 -3.79
N GLN A 34 -8.61 5.09 -4.20
CA GLN A 34 -9.27 3.85 -4.63
C GLN A 34 -9.16 2.79 -3.54
N TRP A 35 -10.00 1.77 -3.66
CA TRP A 35 -9.99 0.63 -2.77
C TRP A 35 -9.58 -0.61 -3.57
N TYR A 36 -8.59 -1.34 -3.05
CA TYR A 36 -8.09 -2.56 -3.67
C TYR A 36 -8.24 -3.75 -2.74
N VAL A 37 -8.60 -4.89 -3.32
CA VAL A 37 -8.61 -6.18 -2.64
C VAL A 37 -7.45 -7.01 -3.15
N LEU A 38 -6.62 -7.47 -2.22
CA LEU A 38 -5.52 -8.40 -2.44
C LEU A 38 -5.91 -9.78 -1.90
N ASP A 39 -5.84 -10.81 -2.72
CA ASP A 39 -6.02 -12.18 -2.27
C ASP A 39 -4.67 -12.77 -1.87
N ALA A 40 -4.57 -13.19 -0.62
CA ALA A 40 -3.36 -13.74 -0.05
C ALA A 40 -3.29 -15.27 -0.11
N GLU A 41 -4.31 -15.95 -0.65
CA GLU A 41 -4.37 -17.42 -0.70
C GLU A 41 -3.22 -18.00 -1.53
N GLY A 42 -2.43 -18.87 -0.92
CA GLY A 42 -1.31 -19.56 -1.56
C GLY A 42 -0.09 -18.69 -1.87
N ARG A 43 -0.14 -17.38 -1.57
CA ARG A 43 0.97 -16.46 -1.80
C ARG A 43 1.88 -16.34 -0.59
N THR A 44 3.11 -15.88 -0.80
CA THR A 44 4.03 -15.67 0.31
C THR A 44 3.67 -14.41 1.08
N LEU A 45 3.81 -14.45 2.42
CA LEU A 45 3.52 -13.31 3.30
C LEU A 45 4.28 -12.05 2.88
N GLY A 46 5.54 -12.21 2.44
CA GLY A 46 6.39 -11.08 2.05
C GLY A 46 5.91 -10.41 0.76
N GLU A 47 5.54 -11.17 -0.27
CA GLU A 47 5.04 -10.64 -1.55
C GLU A 47 3.75 -9.84 -1.35
N VAL A 48 2.75 -10.43 -0.68
CA VAL A 48 1.51 -9.73 -0.35
C VAL A 48 1.77 -8.44 0.42
N ALA A 49 2.71 -8.48 1.39
CA ALA A 49 3.04 -7.30 2.19
C ALA A 49 3.74 -6.19 1.39
N VAL A 50 4.57 -6.55 0.38
CA VAL A 50 5.21 -5.57 -0.52
C VAL A 50 4.17 -4.85 -1.36
N GLU A 51 3.27 -5.60 -2.02
CA GLU A 51 2.23 -5.00 -2.85
C GLU A 51 1.29 -4.11 -2.04
N ALA A 52 0.86 -4.59 -0.87
CA ALA A 52 0.06 -3.77 0.04
C ALA A 52 0.79 -2.47 0.44
N ALA A 53 2.09 -2.52 0.72
CA ALA A 53 2.87 -1.34 1.07
C ALA A 53 3.03 -0.36 -0.11
N VAL A 54 3.18 -0.87 -1.34
CA VAL A 54 3.24 -0.07 -2.58
C VAL A 54 1.95 0.69 -2.79
N LEU A 55 0.79 0.02 -2.68
CA LEU A 55 -0.53 0.61 -2.82
C LEU A 55 -0.83 1.63 -1.71
N LEU A 56 -0.56 1.28 -0.44
CA LEU A 56 -0.76 2.15 0.71
C LEU A 56 0.07 3.45 0.64
N ARG A 57 1.26 3.38 0.06
CA ARG A 57 2.12 4.56 -0.18
C ARG A 57 1.71 5.32 -1.44
N GLY A 58 1.01 4.68 -2.36
CA GLY A 58 0.66 5.23 -3.67
C GLY A 58 1.81 5.27 -4.67
N LYS A 59 2.83 4.40 -4.50
CA LYS A 59 3.98 4.34 -5.41
C LYS A 59 3.63 3.91 -6.84
N HIS A 60 2.49 3.24 -7.03
CA HIS A 60 1.97 2.85 -8.35
C HIS A 60 1.44 4.06 -9.15
N LYS A 61 1.16 5.19 -8.48
CA LYS A 61 0.63 6.38 -9.14
C LYS A 61 1.73 7.25 -9.72
N PRO A 62 1.58 7.79 -10.95
CA PRO A 62 2.54 8.73 -11.51
C PRO A 62 2.63 10.05 -10.74
N THR A 63 1.57 10.36 -9.97
CA THR A 63 1.46 11.55 -9.11
C THR A 63 2.07 11.37 -7.73
N PHE A 64 2.81 10.28 -7.50
CA PHE A 64 3.43 10.00 -6.21
C PHE A 64 4.40 11.10 -5.77
N ALA A 65 4.23 11.58 -4.54
CA ALA A 65 5.17 12.50 -3.91
C ALA A 65 5.50 12.04 -2.48
N PRO A 66 6.78 12.04 -2.06
CA PRO A 66 7.20 11.55 -0.74
C PRO A 66 6.62 12.33 0.44
N HIS A 67 6.34 13.61 0.23
CA HIS A 67 5.83 14.54 1.26
C HIS A 67 4.30 14.57 1.35
N ALA A 68 3.60 13.97 0.39
CA ALA A 68 2.13 13.95 0.34
C ALA A 68 1.58 12.54 0.53
N ASP A 69 0.37 12.45 1.09
CA ASP A 69 -0.33 11.18 1.26
C ASP A 69 -1.17 10.87 0.01
N CYS A 70 -0.52 10.21 -0.97
CA CYS A 70 -1.11 9.82 -2.25
C CYS A 70 -1.65 8.38 -2.26
N GLY A 71 -1.58 7.66 -1.15
CA GLY A 71 -1.91 6.24 -1.07
C GLY A 71 -3.39 5.92 -1.06
N ASP A 72 -3.69 4.68 -1.42
CA ASP A 72 -5.02 4.10 -1.50
C ASP A 72 -5.38 3.26 -0.28
N SER A 73 -6.60 2.74 -0.23
CA SER A 73 -7.06 1.83 0.80
C SER A 73 -6.89 0.39 0.32
N VAL A 74 -6.40 -0.49 1.20
CA VAL A 74 -6.10 -1.88 0.86
C VAL A 74 -6.81 -2.83 1.80
N ILE A 75 -7.47 -3.82 1.21
CA ILE A 75 -8.11 -4.92 1.89
C ILE A 75 -7.34 -6.19 1.53
N ILE A 76 -6.85 -6.92 2.52
CA ILE A 76 -6.22 -8.22 2.34
C ILE A 76 -7.18 -9.28 2.84
N ILE A 77 -7.53 -10.23 1.99
CA ILE A 77 -8.39 -11.38 2.32
C ILE A 77 -7.56 -12.67 2.38
N ASN A 78 -8.12 -13.72 3.01
CA ASN A 78 -7.50 -15.03 3.15
C ASN A 78 -6.13 -15.01 3.89
N ALA A 79 -5.93 -14.11 4.85
CA ALA A 79 -4.66 -14.00 5.57
C ALA A 79 -4.28 -15.30 6.32
N ALA A 80 -5.24 -16.16 6.67
CA ALA A 80 -4.96 -17.46 7.30
C ALA A 80 -4.32 -18.48 6.33
N LYS A 81 -4.51 -18.31 5.01
CA LYS A 81 -4.00 -19.24 3.98
C LYS A 81 -2.68 -18.80 3.36
N VAL A 82 -2.04 -17.80 3.93
CA VAL A 82 -0.73 -17.28 3.50
C VAL A 82 0.36 -18.30 3.76
N VAL A 83 1.29 -18.42 2.81
CA VAL A 83 2.43 -19.34 2.90
C VAL A 83 3.64 -18.64 3.49
N LEU A 84 4.31 -19.31 4.43
CA LEU A 84 5.64 -18.93 4.92
C LEU A 84 6.67 -19.89 4.35
N THR A 85 7.63 -19.36 3.60
CA THR A 85 8.67 -20.17 2.95
C THR A 85 9.72 -20.67 3.92
N GLY A 86 10.26 -21.88 3.68
CA GLY A 86 11.27 -22.52 4.51
C GLY A 86 10.76 -22.83 5.92
N ASN A 87 11.63 -22.83 6.91
CA ASN A 87 11.32 -23.22 8.28
C ASN A 87 10.81 -22.07 9.18
N LYS A 88 10.29 -20.97 8.57
CA LYS A 88 9.88 -19.76 9.31
C LYS A 88 8.76 -19.99 10.32
N LEU A 89 7.96 -21.03 10.14
CA LEU A 89 6.89 -21.37 11.09
C LEU A 89 7.46 -21.74 12.47
N GLU A 90 8.62 -22.40 12.50
CA GLU A 90 9.26 -22.86 13.74
C GLU A 90 10.33 -21.90 14.23
N ASP A 91 11.15 -21.36 13.34
CA ASP A 91 12.34 -20.58 13.70
C ASP A 91 12.03 -19.09 13.90
N LYS A 92 11.06 -18.55 13.17
CA LYS A 92 10.74 -17.13 13.27
C LYS A 92 9.95 -16.83 14.53
N ILE A 93 10.51 -15.94 15.37
CA ILE A 93 9.90 -15.53 16.63
C ILE A 93 9.50 -14.06 16.55
N TYR A 94 8.27 -13.76 16.96
CA TYR A 94 7.80 -12.41 17.19
C TYR A 94 8.09 -11.98 18.60
N TYR A 95 8.88 -10.92 18.77
CA TYR A 95 9.20 -10.32 20.06
C TYR A 95 8.38 -9.07 20.32
N HIS A 96 7.86 -8.97 21.53
CA HIS A 96 7.15 -7.79 21.99
C HIS A 96 7.60 -7.44 23.42
N HIS A 97 8.01 -6.17 23.62
CA HIS A 97 8.40 -5.66 24.93
C HIS A 97 7.25 -4.87 25.55
N THR A 98 6.95 -5.12 26.84
CA THR A 98 5.79 -4.49 27.52
C THR A 98 6.09 -3.12 28.11
N GLY A 99 7.35 -2.66 28.09
CA GLY A 99 7.81 -1.42 28.72
C GLY A 99 8.45 -1.60 30.10
N TYR A 100 8.22 -2.73 30.76
CA TYR A 100 8.85 -3.04 32.07
C TYR A 100 10.17 -3.77 31.88
N VAL A 101 11.12 -3.52 32.78
CA VAL A 101 12.45 -4.15 32.74
C VAL A 101 12.34 -5.69 32.78
N GLY A 102 13.05 -6.34 31.84
CA GLY A 102 13.09 -7.81 31.73
C GLY A 102 11.83 -8.45 31.11
N ASN A 103 10.77 -7.70 30.78
CA ASN A 103 9.50 -8.26 30.31
C ASN A 103 9.41 -8.31 28.80
N MET A 104 10.26 -9.13 28.16
CA MET A 104 10.20 -9.47 26.73
C MET A 104 9.31 -10.69 26.54
N LYS A 105 8.26 -10.55 25.73
CA LYS A 105 7.41 -11.67 25.31
C LYS A 105 7.83 -12.15 23.94
N SER A 106 7.88 -13.47 23.75
CA SER A 106 8.24 -14.13 22.50
C SER A 106 7.15 -15.11 22.10
N VAL A 107 6.75 -15.07 20.83
CA VAL A 107 5.74 -15.98 20.26
C VAL A 107 6.27 -16.50 18.93
N LYS A 108 6.26 -17.83 18.73
CA LYS A 108 6.61 -18.45 17.44
C LYS A 108 5.60 -18.08 16.37
N TYR A 109 6.08 -17.85 15.13
CA TYR A 109 5.20 -17.49 14.02
C TYR A 109 4.17 -18.56 13.69
N GLY A 110 4.49 -19.84 13.91
CA GLY A 110 3.53 -20.94 13.73
C GLY A 110 2.30 -20.83 14.65
N ILE A 111 2.48 -20.38 15.91
CA ILE A 111 1.38 -20.12 16.83
C ILE A 111 0.64 -18.85 16.42
N LEU A 112 1.38 -17.79 16.09
CA LEU A 112 0.83 -16.49 15.70
C LEU A 112 -0.08 -16.61 14.46
N MET A 113 0.32 -17.40 13.45
CA MET A 113 -0.47 -17.62 12.23
C MET A 113 -1.74 -18.42 12.49
N LYS A 114 -1.76 -19.28 13.49
CA LYS A 114 -2.95 -20.07 13.89
C LYS A 114 -3.95 -19.22 14.67
N GLU A 115 -3.46 -18.40 15.61
CA GLU A 115 -4.31 -17.62 16.50
C GLU A 115 -4.72 -16.27 15.91
N LYS A 116 -3.76 -15.55 15.28
CA LYS A 116 -3.95 -14.15 14.81
C LYS A 116 -3.22 -13.92 13.49
N PRO A 117 -3.66 -14.53 12.38
CA PRO A 117 -3.02 -14.35 11.07
C PRO A 117 -3.08 -12.90 10.58
N GLU A 118 -4.18 -12.19 10.88
CA GLU A 118 -4.35 -10.78 10.54
C GLU A 118 -3.25 -9.91 11.15
N PHE A 119 -2.93 -10.15 12.41
CA PHE A 119 -1.87 -9.41 13.11
C PHE A 119 -0.50 -9.68 12.51
N ALA A 120 -0.20 -10.93 12.12
CA ALA A 120 1.06 -11.29 11.48
C ALA A 120 1.23 -10.54 10.14
N MET A 121 0.17 -10.47 9.32
CA MET A 121 0.15 -9.73 8.07
C MET A 121 0.29 -8.22 8.30
N GLN A 122 -0.46 -7.64 9.24
CA GLN A 122 -0.34 -6.22 9.59
C GLN A 122 1.07 -5.85 10.03
N LYS A 123 1.74 -6.70 10.81
CA LYS A 123 3.14 -6.48 11.24
C LYS A 123 4.12 -6.55 10.07
N ALA A 124 3.90 -7.45 9.12
CA ALA A 124 4.71 -7.53 7.90
C ALA A 124 4.60 -6.25 7.08
N VAL A 125 3.38 -5.78 6.81
CA VAL A 125 3.13 -4.53 6.07
C VAL A 125 3.69 -3.32 6.84
N LYS A 126 3.50 -3.25 8.16
CA LYS A 126 4.04 -2.18 8.99
C LYS A 126 5.56 -2.06 8.87
N GLY A 127 6.27 -3.18 8.80
CA GLY A 127 7.72 -3.19 8.63
C GLY A 127 8.19 -2.69 7.26
N MET A 128 7.31 -2.69 6.24
CA MET A 128 7.61 -2.25 4.88
C MET A 128 7.20 -0.80 4.60
N VAL A 129 6.31 -0.25 5.41
CA VAL A 129 5.90 1.16 5.34
C VAL A 129 6.83 1.99 6.22
N PRO A 130 7.32 3.17 5.76
CA PRO A 130 8.19 4.04 6.55
C PRO A 130 7.51 4.50 7.85
N ASP A 131 8.25 4.55 8.95
CA ASP A 131 7.74 5.02 10.26
C ASP A 131 7.72 6.55 10.34
N THR A 132 6.98 7.18 9.42
CA THR A 132 6.71 8.61 9.37
C THR A 132 5.24 8.89 9.72
N THR A 133 4.89 10.15 9.93
CA THR A 133 3.49 10.56 10.15
C THR A 133 2.58 10.14 9.01
N ILE A 134 3.06 10.24 7.76
CA ILE A 134 2.35 9.81 6.55
C ILE A 134 2.20 8.28 6.53
N GLY A 135 3.27 7.54 6.85
CA GLY A 135 3.23 6.09 6.90
C GLY A 135 2.28 5.55 7.97
N ARG A 136 2.23 6.18 9.15
CA ARG A 136 1.24 5.82 10.19
C ARG A 136 -0.20 6.07 9.73
N LYS A 137 -0.46 7.17 9.03
CA LYS A 137 -1.76 7.42 8.38
C LYS A 137 -2.07 6.42 7.27
N ALA A 138 -1.09 6.00 6.49
CA ALA A 138 -1.26 4.97 5.47
C ALA A 138 -1.70 3.62 6.09
N LEU A 139 -1.11 3.23 7.21
CA LEU A 139 -1.46 1.99 7.92
C LEU A 139 -2.90 1.96 8.44
N THR A 140 -3.54 3.09 8.71
CA THR A 140 -4.97 3.12 9.10
C THR A 140 -5.92 2.72 7.97
N ARG A 141 -5.44 2.72 6.72
CA ARG A 141 -6.20 2.30 5.53
C ARG A 141 -5.98 0.84 5.15
N LEU A 142 -5.21 0.12 5.95
CA LEU A 142 -5.00 -1.31 5.78
C LEU A 142 -6.05 -2.08 6.58
N HIS A 143 -6.83 -2.90 5.89
CA HIS A 143 -7.79 -3.83 6.47
C HIS A 143 -7.37 -5.25 6.14
N VAL A 144 -7.24 -6.10 7.14
CA VAL A 144 -6.81 -7.49 6.96
C VAL A 144 -7.85 -8.41 7.54
N TYR A 145 -8.24 -9.43 6.76
CA TYR A 145 -9.23 -10.42 7.13
C TYR A 145 -8.64 -11.83 6.99
N SER A 146 -8.94 -12.66 7.96
CA SER A 146 -8.51 -14.06 7.97
C SER A 146 -9.20 -14.90 6.89
N GLY A 147 -10.47 -14.60 6.61
CA GLY A 147 -11.33 -15.27 5.61
C GLY A 147 -11.50 -14.48 4.32
N THR A 148 -12.51 -14.87 3.55
CA THR A 148 -12.87 -14.24 2.27
C THR A 148 -13.81 -13.02 2.42
N GLU A 149 -14.52 -12.94 3.54
CA GLU A 149 -15.50 -11.88 3.78
C GLU A 149 -14.85 -10.63 4.34
N TYR A 150 -15.26 -9.47 3.83
CA TYR A 150 -14.81 -8.16 4.29
C TYR A 150 -15.98 -7.18 4.46
N ALA A 151 -15.86 -6.25 5.39
CA ALA A 151 -16.94 -5.33 5.75
C ALA A 151 -17.13 -4.15 4.76
N GLN A 152 -16.11 -3.81 3.94
CA GLN A 152 -16.07 -2.61 3.11
C GLN A 152 -16.71 -2.80 1.71
N VAL A 153 -17.74 -3.61 1.59
CA VAL A 153 -18.41 -3.89 0.31
C VAL A 153 -19.00 -2.62 -0.33
N ALA A 154 -19.48 -1.68 0.49
CA ALA A 154 -20.06 -0.42 0.02
C ALA A 154 -19.07 0.47 -0.74
N GLN A 155 -17.77 0.29 -0.53
CA GLN A 155 -16.70 1.04 -1.21
C GLN A 155 -16.39 0.52 -2.62
N LYS A 156 -17.00 -0.59 -3.04
CA LYS A 156 -16.79 -1.25 -4.34
C LYS A 156 -15.30 -1.44 -4.66
N PRO A 157 -14.56 -2.17 -3.81
CA PRO A 157 -13.14 -2.32 -4.01
C PRO A 157 -12.84 -3.14 -5.28
N GLU A 158 -11.78 -2.76 -5.99
CA GLU A 158 -11.30 -3.45 -7.18
C GLU A 158 -10.34 -4.58 -6.80
N LYS A 159 -10.44 -5.73 -7.48
CA LYS A 159 -9.46 -6.80 -7.30
C LYS A 159 -8.14 -6.38 -7.93
N TYR A 160 -7.07 -6.49 -7.17
CA TYR A 160 -5.71 -6.23 -7.64
C TYR A 160 -4.98 -7.57 -7.83
N GLU A 161 -4.59 -7.86 -9.06
CA GLU A 161 -3.78 -9.04 -9.41
C GLU A 161 -2.30 -8.63 -9.48
N PHE A 162 -1.43 -9.40 -8.86
CA PHE A 162 0.02 -9.15 -8.75
C PHE A 162 0.82 -10.43 -8.82
#